data_a1a1cc91c7d1a98cb5f3d1e7f63616ce
#
_entry.id   a1a1cc91c7d1a98cb5f3d1e7f63616ce
#
_cell.length_a   1.000
_cell.length_b   1.000
_cell.length_c   1.000
_cell.angle_alpha   90.00
_cell.angle_beta   90.00
_cell.angle_gamma   90.00
#
_symmetry.space_group_name_H-M   'P 1'
#
loop_
_entity.id
_entity.type
_entity.pdbx_description
1 polymer ?
#
loop_
_entity_poly.entity_id
_entity_poly.type
_entity_poly.pdbx_seq_one_letter_code
_entity_poly.pdbx_strand_id
1 'polypeptide(L)'
;MTSVARIIHLVAIWLFVACCFVQVFLAGLGVFQDPAQFEAHRNFGYTFGLLVFVILIAAIIGRLGRVQVGLAALLVVQFILQSVFVAMRESTPSVAALHPVNGFLIILVAIYSGRLAWLARRIPATA
;
A
#
# COMPACT_ATOMS: atom_id res chain seq x y z
N MET A 1 7.37 -6.61 22.94
CA MET A 1 7.54 -5.70 21.78
C MET A 1 7.28 -6.39 20.44
N THR A 2 7.88 -7.55 20.16
CA THR A 2 7.71 -8.22 18.86
C THR A 2 6.27 -8.67 18.56
N SER A 3 5.49 -9.13 19.54
CA SER A 3 4.09 -9.53 19.37
C SER A 3 3.18 -8.36 19.00
N VAL A 4 3.35 -7.21 19.65
CA VAL A 4 2.58 -5.98 19.34
C VAL A 4 2.90 -5.49 17.94
N ALA A 5 4.18 -5.44 17.55
CA ALA A 5 4.59 -5.04 16.21
C ALA A 5 4.00 -5.95 15.11
N ARG A 6 3.88 -7.25 15.35
CA ARG A 6 3.22 -8.19 14.43
C ARG A 6 1.73 -7.91 14.26
N ILE A 7 1.04 -7.54 15.35
CA ILE A 7 -0.37 -7.13 15.28
C ILE A 7 -0.50 -5.81 14.52
N ILE A 8 0.35 -4.82 14.82
CA ILE A 8 0.36 -3.54 14.10
C ILE A 8 0.57 -3.77 12.61
N HIS A 9 1.56 -4.58 12.22
CA HIS A 9 1.79 -4.91 10.81
C HIS A 9 0.54 -5.51 10.16
N LEU A 10 -0.09 -6.48 10.80
CA LEU A 10 -1.28 -7.15 10.25
C LEU A 10 -2.47 -6.19 10.11
N VAL A 11 -2.71 -5.35 11.11
CA VAL A 11 -3.79 -4.36 11.06
C VAL A 11 -3.50 -3.30 10.01
N ALA A 12 -2.28 -2.77 9.99
CA ALA A 12 -1.87 -1.72 9.05
C ALA A 12 -1.95 -2.20 7.59
N ILE A 13 -1.52 -3.44 7.28
CA ILE A 13 -1.57 -3.95 5.91
C ILE A 13 -3.02 -4.13 5.42
N TRP A 14 -3.93 -4.63 6.24
CA TRP A 14 -5.33 -4.79 5.85
C TRP A 14 -6.07 -3.45 5.79
N LEU A 15 -5.75 -2.51 6.68
CA LEU A 15 -6.25 -1.13 6.59
C LEU A 15 -5.75 -0.48 5.29
N PHE A 16 -4.48 -0.65 4.93
CA PHE A 16 -3.92 -0.16 3.68
C PHE A 16 -4.65 -0.74 2.46
N VAL A 17 -4.92 -2.05 2.45
CA VAL A 17 -5.72 -2.69 1.39
C VAL A 17 -7.11 -2.05 1.28
N ALA A 18 -7.81 -1.86 2.40
CA ALA A 18 -9.12 -1.21 2.38
C ALA A 18 -9.04 0.23 1.84
N CYS A 19 -8.04 1.00 2.25
CA CYS A 19 -7.80 2.35 1.74
C CYS A 19 -7.50 2.37 0.23
N CYS A 20 -6.81 1.35 -0.30
CA CYS A 20 -6.59 1.24 -1.74
C CYS A 20 -7.90 1.13 -2.54
N PHE A 21 -8.91 0.38 -2.03
CA PHE A 21 -10.22 0.33 -2.69
C PHE A 21 -10.95 1.67 -2.63
N VAL A 22 -10.88 2.38 -1.50
CA VAL A 22 -11.40 3.76 -1.38
C VAL A 22 -10.69 4.67 -2.39
N GLN A 23 -9.39 4.53 -2.55
CA GLN A 23 -8.59 5.31 -3.50
C GLN A 23 -9.02 5.09 -4.96
N VAL A 24 -9.34 3.85 -5.34
CA VAL A 24 -9.88 3.53 -6.67
C VAL A 24 -11.26 4.15 -6.85
N PHE A 25 -12.12 4.10 -5.82
CA PHE A 25 -13.43 4.74 -5.86
C PHE A 25 -13.33 6.25 -6.04
N LEU A 26 -12.44 6.92 -5.30
CA LEU A 26 -12.21 8.37 -5.43
C LEU A 26 -11.67 8.75 -6.81
N ALA A 27 -10.81 7.92 -7.42
CA ALA A 27 -10.40 8.11 -8.81
C ALA A 27 -11.59 7.99 -9.77
N GLY A 28 -12.48 7.01 -9.53
CA GLY A 28 -13.71 6.86 -10.29
C GLY A 28 -14.62 8.09 -10.24
N LEU A 29 -14.75 8.74 -9.06
CA LEU A 29 -15.49 10.00 -8.96
C LEU A 29 -14.86 11.10 -9.82
N GLY A 30 -13.53 11.18 -9.88
CA GLY A 30 -12.82 12.14 -10.73
C GLY A 30 -13.04 11.89 -12.22
N VAL A 31 -13.22 10.62 -12.63
CA VAL A 31 -13.45 10.24 -14.03
C VAL A 31 -14.91 10.41 -14.45
N PHE A 32 -15.87 9.96 -13.61
CA PHE A 32 -17.26 9.79 -14.00
C PHE A 32 -18.20 10.90 -13.48
N GLN A 33 -17.82 11.63 -12.44
CA GLN A 33 -18.64 12.66 -11.84
C GLN A 33 -18.09 14.07 -12.13
N ASP A 34 -16.89 14.39 -11.61
CA ASP A 34 -16.28 15.72 -11.76
C ASP A 34 -14.75 15.61 -11.60
N PRO A 35 -13.95 16.12 -12.56
CA PRO A 35 -12.48 16.15 -12.43
C PRO A 35 -11.96 16.83 -11.15
N ALA A 36 -12.71 17.74 -10.53
CA ALA A 36 -12.37 18.35 -9.25
C ALA A 36 -12.24 17.30 -8.12
N GLN A 37 -12.93 16.16 -8.24
CA GLN A 37 -12.85 15.06 -7.27
C GLN A 37 -11.47 14.36 -7.23
N PHE A 38 -10.61 14.58 -8.23
CA PHE A 38 -9.22 14.14 -8.14
C PHE A 38 -8.44 14.81 -7.00
N GLU A 39 -8.90 15.93 -6.47
CA GLU A 39 -8.32 16.51 -5.26
C GLU A 39 -8.50 15.60 -4.05
N ALA A 40 -9.71 15.06 -3.86
CA ALA A 40 -9.98 14.09 -2.78
C ALA A 40 -9.13 12.82 -2.94
N HIS A 41 -9.05 12.28 -4.18
CA HIS A 41 -8.16 11.16 -4.51
C HIS A 41 -6.70 11.44 -4.12
N ARG A 42 -6.18 12.61 -4.51
CA ARG A 42 -4.79 13.00 -4.20
C ARG A 42 -4.54 13.13 -2.70
N ASN A 43 -5.40 13.87 -2.00
CA ASN A 43 -5.23 14.15 -0.58
C ASN A 43 -5.36 12.89 0.27
N PHE A 44 -6.35 12.05 -0.03
CA PHE A 44 -6.50 10.75 0.62
C PHE A 44 -5.31 9.83 0.33
N GLY A 45 -4.83 9.80 -0.93
CA GLY A 45 -3.69 8.99 -1.35
C GLY A 45 -2.41 9.31 -0.58
N TYR A 46 -2.09 10.59 -0.42
CA TYR A 46 -0.92 10.99 0.37
C TYR A 46 -1.09 10.68 1.86
N THR A 47 -2.30 10.81 2.40
CA THR A 47 -2.55 10.56 3.82
C THR A 47 -2.41 9.08 4.16
N PHE A 48 -3.17 8.20 3.50
CA PHE A 48 -3.12 6.77 3.83
C PHE A 48 -1.85 6.10 3.31
N GLY A 49 -1.22 6.66 2.29
CA GLY A 49 0.04 6.16 1.75
C GLY A 49 1.17 6.12 2.78
N LEU A 50 1.13 6.97 3.81
CA LEU A 50 2.07 6.92 4.93
C LEU A 50 2.03 5.59 5.71
N LEU A 51 0.96 4.81 5.59
CA LEU A 51 0.88 3.47 6.19
C LEU A 51 1.95 2.51 5.68
N VAL A 52 2.51 2.71 4.47
CA VAL A 52 3.58 1.83 3.97
C VAL A 52 4.82 1.89 4.86
N PHE A 53 5.12 3.03 5.46
CA PHE A 53 6.23 3.17 6.41
C PHE A 53 5.91 2.48 7.74
N VAL A 54 4.68 2.59 8.23
CA VAL A 54 4.23 1.87 9.44
C VAL A 54 4.32 0.35 9.22
N ILE A 55 3.88 -0.14 8.05
CA ILE A 55 3.95 -1.55 7.65
C ILE A 55 5.41 -2.03 7.64
N LEU A 56 6.33 -1.26 7.05
CA LEU A 56 7.75 -1.62 6.98
C LEU A 56 8.40 -1.64 8.37
N ILE A 57 8.21 -0.57 9.16
CA ILE A 57 8.77 -0.47 10.52
C ILE A 57 8.24 -1.62 11.39
N ALA A 58 6.93 -1.88 11.32
CA ALA A 58 6.33 -2.96 12.08
C ALA A 58 6.82 -4.36 11.63
N ALA A 59 7.10 -4.56 10.34
CA ALA A 59 7.69 -5.80 9.84
C ALA A 59 9.11 -6.04 10.39
N ILE A 60 9.93 -4.99 10.44
CA ILE A 60 11.30 -5.03 10.98
C ILE A 60 11.27 -5.30 12.48
N ILE A 61 10.55 -4.48 13.27
CA ILE A 61 10.46 -4.62 14.74
C ILE A 61 9.80 -5.95 15.12
N GLY A 62 8.79 -6.38 14.37
CA GLY A 62 8.08 -7.65 14.55
C GLY A 62 8.90 -8.87 14.18
N ARG A 63 10.09 -8.69 13.55
CA ARG A 63 10.94 -9.77 13.03
C ARG A 63 10.17 -10.76 12.16
N LEU A 64 9.42 -10.23 11.17
CA LEU A 64 8.53 -11.03 10.32
C LEU A 64 9.25 -11.82 9.22
N GLY A 65 10.59 -11.77 9.19
CA GLY A 65 11.41 -12.47 8.21
C GLY A 65 11.62 -11.68 6.90
N ARG A 66 12.59 -12.15 6.10
CA ARG A 66 13.08 -11.43 4.92
C ARG A 66 11.99 -11.18 3.87
N VAL A 67 11.08 -12.14 3.70
CA VAL A 67 9.99 -12.02 2.69
C VAL A 67 9.04 -10.89 3.05
N GLN A 68 8.55 -10.84 4.29
CA GLN A 68 7.64 -9.77 4.73
C GLN A 68 8.29 -8.39 4.72
N VAL A 69 9.54 -8.30 5.16
CA VAL A 69 10.30 -7.04 5.10
C VAL A 69 10.52 -6.61 3.65
N GLY A 70 10.85 -7.55 2.75
CA GLY A 70 11.01 -7.28 1.32
C GLY A 70 9.71 -6.80 0.66
N LEU A 71 8.57 -7.42 0.96
CA LEU A 71 7.26 -6.99 0.46
C LEU A 71 6.87 -5.60 0.98
N ALA A 72 7.14 -5.32 2.26
CA ALA A 72 6.89 -4.01 2.85
C ALA A 72 7.80 -2.92 2.23
N ALA A 73 9.07 -3.22 1.99
CA ALA A 73 9.99 -2.32 1.28
C ALA A 73 9.54 -2.07 -0.17
N LEU A 74 9.06 -3.11 -0.86
CA LEU A 74 8.49 -2.99 -2.20
C LEU A 74 7.27 -2.05 -2.21
N LEU A 75 6.38 -2.13 -1.22
CA LEU A 75 5.25 -1.19 -1.10
C LEU A 75 5.72 0.26 -0.95
N VAL A 76 6.80 0.50 -0.19
CA VAL A 76 7.39 1.86 -0.07
C VAL A 76 7.89 2.34 -1.43
N VAL A 77 8.64 1.51 -2.17
CA VAL A 77 9.13 1.87 -3.51
C VAL A 77 7.97 2.15 -4.47
N GLN A 78 6.96 1.28 -4.48
CA GLN A 78 5.77 1.47 -5.34
C GLN A 78 4.99 2.74 -4.98
N PHE A 79 4.89 3.09 -3.69
CA PHE A 79 4.26 4.34 -3.24
C PHE A 79 5.01 5.57 -3.74
N ILE A 80 6.35 5.55 -3.71
CA ILE A 80 7.17 6.63 -4.28
C ILE A 80 6.95 6.71 -5.79
N LEU A 81 6.94 5.58 -6.49
CA LEU A 81 6.68 5.53 -7.94
C LEU A 81 5.30 6.09 -8.32
N GLN A 82 4.27 5.91 -7.47
CA GLN A 82 2.95 6.52 -7.69
C GLN A 82 3.04 8.04 -7.85
N SER A 83 3.80 8.70 -6.98
CA SER A 83 4.00 10.16 -7.04
C SER A 83 4.85 10.57 -8.24
N VAL A 84 5.90 9.79 -8.56
CA VAL A 84 6.77 10.04 -9.72
C VAL A 84 5.97 9.96 -11.01
N PHE A 85 5.15 8.93 -11.21
CA PHE A 85 4.34 8.78 -12.42
C PHE A 85 3.38 9.96 -12.62
N VAL A 86 2.70 10.41 -11.57
CA VAL A 86 1.81 11.58 -11.66
C VAL A 86 2.58 12.86 -11.97
N ALA A 87 3.77 13.04 -11.39
CA ALA A 87 4.61 14.22 -11.67
C ALA A 87 5.04 14.30 -13.15
N MET A 88 5.10 13.16 -13.85
CA MET A 88 5.49 13.08 -15.26
C MET A 88 4.34 13.33 -16.25
N ARG A 89 3.12 13.62 -15.78
CA ARG A 89 1.92 13.70 -16.64
C ARG A 89 2.02 14.74 -17.77
N GLU A 90 2.74 15.84 -17.57
CA GLU A 90 2.88 16.90 -18.57
C GLU A 90 4.07 16.66 -19.51
N SER A 91 5.16 16.09 -19.01
CA SER A 91 6.38 15.84 -19.79
C SER A 91 6.35 14.52 -20.55
N THR A 92 5.80 13.46 -19.94
CA THR A 92 5.81 12.10 -20.48
C THR A 92 4.51 11.36 -20.14
N PRO A 93 3.38 11.71 -20.80
CA PRO A 93 2.05 11.14 -20.47
C PRO A 93 1.98 9.61 -20.53
N SER A 94 2.74 8.99 -21.43
CA SER A 94 2.82 7.52 -21.55
C SER A 94 3.43 6.86 -20.31
N VAL A 95 4.39 7.50 -19.65
CA VAL A 95 4.96 7.03 -18.38
C VAL A 95 3.98 7.30 -17.24
N ALA A 96 3.31 8.44 -17.24
CA ALA A 96 2.27 8.74 -16.25
C ALA A 96 1.11 7.73 -16.30
N ALA A 97 0.81 7.14 -17.47
CA ALA A 97 -0.19 6.08 -17.62
C ALA A 97 0.16 4.79 -16.85
N LEU A 98 1.39 4.64 -16.37
CA LEU A 98 1.78 3.54 -15.46
C LEU A 98 1.24 3.73 -14.03
N HIS A 99 0.79 4.93 -13.66
CA HIS A 99 0.23 5.20 -12.33
C HIS A 99 -0.90 4.22 -11.95
N PRO A 100 -1.98 4.05 -12.75
CA PRO A 100 -3.02 3.08 -12.41
C PRO A 100 -2.51 1.63 -12.42
N VAL A 101 -1.60 1.27 -13.33
CA VAL A 101 -1.01 -0.08 -13.38
C VAL A 101 -0.26 -0.38 -12.08
N ASN A 102 0.62 0.55 -11.64
CA ASN A 102 1.33 0.41 -10.37
C ASN A 102 0.35 0.38 -9.18
N GLY A 103 -0.76 1.12 -9.24
CA GLY A 103 -1.82 1.05 -8.23
C GLY A 103 -2.40 -0.35 -8.06
N PHE A 104 -2.68 -1.06 -9.15
CA PHE A 104 -3.10 -2.47 -9.09
C PHE A 104 -2.01 -3.38 -8.53
N LEU A 105 -0.75 -3.19 -8.91
CA LEU A 105 0.38 -3.96 -8.36
C LEU A 105 0.53 -3.74 -6.84
N ILE A 106 0.35 -2.52 -6.35
CA ILE A 106 0.33 -2.20 -4.91
C ILE A 106 -0.74 -3.04 -4.19
N ILE A 107 -1.97 -3.08 -4.72
CA ILE A 107 -3.07 -3.86 -4.12
C ILE A 107 -2.70 -5.35 -4.06
N LEU A 108 -2.17 -5.91 -5.15
CA LEU A 108 -1.77 -7.32 -5.20
C LEU A 108 -0.67 -7.66 -4.19
N VAL A 109 0.37 -6.83 -4.11
CA VAL A 109 1.48 -7.00 -3.14
C VAL A 109 0.96 -6.88 -1.71
N ALA A 110 0.09 -5.90 -1.42
CA ALA A 110 -0.48 -5.70 -0.09
C ALA A 110 -1.37 -6.88 0.34
N ILE A 111 -2.24 -7.38 -0.54
CA ILE A 111 -3.08 -8.56 -0.27
C ILE A 111 -2.21 -9.79 -0.03
N TYR A 112 -1.19 -10.03 -0.86
CA TYR A 112 -0.27 -11.15 -0.69
C TYR A 112 0.47 -11.09 0.65
N SER A 113 1.04 -9.92 0.99
CA SER A 113 1.69 -9.68 2.28
C SER A 113 0.72 -9.90 3.47
N GLY A 114 -0.49 -9.36 3.39
CA GLY A 114 -1.53 -9.52 4.40
C GLY A 114 -1.92 -10.98 4.62
N ARG A 115 -2.08 -11.75 3.54
CA ARG A 115 -2.35 -13.20 3.62
C ARG A 115 -1.21 -13.97 4.30
N LEU A 116 0.04 -13.71 3.93
CA LEU A 116 1.19 -14.36 4.57
C LEU A 116 1.24 -14.03 6.07
N ALA A 117 1.05 -12.77 6.45
CA ALA A 117 1.02 -12.34 7.85
C ALA A 117 -0.12 -13.02 8.63
N TRP A 118 -1.28 -13.17 8.01
CA TRP A 118 -2.44 -13.86 8.61
C TRP A 118 -2.18 -15.34 8.83
N LEU A 119 -1.64 -16.04 7.83
CA LEU A 119 -1.34 -17.47 7.91
C LEU A 119 -0.28 -17.77 8.95
N ALA A 120 0.77 -16.92 9.04
CA ALA A 120 1.83 -17.07 10.04
C ALA A 120 1.32 -17.02 11.49
N ARG A 121 0.20 -16.37 11.76
CA ARG A 121 -0.44 -16.35 13.09
C ARG A 121 -1.10 -17.67 13.48
N ARG A 122 -1.48 -18.50 12.50
CA ARG A 122 -2.22 -19.74 12.73
C ARG A 122 -1.32 -20.94 13.00
N ILE A 123 -0.01 -20.79 12.78
CA ILE A 123 0.96 -21.85 13.07
C ILE A 123 1.31 -21.73 14.57
N PRO A 124 0.94 -22.72 15.42
CA PRO A 124 1.39 -22.75 16.80
C PRO A 124 2.91 -22.72 16.84
N ALA A 125 3.50 -21.95 17.75
CA ALA A 125 4.91 -22.09 18.05
C ALA A 125 5.08 -23.53 18.58
N THR A 126 5.59 -24.42 17.73
CA THR A 126 6.02 -25.75 18.18
C THR A 126 7.13 -25.54 19.21
N ALA A 127 6.83 -25.94 20.43
CA ALA A 127 7.74 -25.90 21.55
C ALA A 127 9.00 -26.72 21.27
#